data_426e307b507c137047c6412a6b89acc0
#
_entry.id   426e307b507c137047c6412a6b89acc0
#
_cell.length_a   1.000
_cell.length_b   1.000
_cell.length_c   1.000
_cell.angle_alpha   90.00
_cell.angle_beta   90.00
_cell.angle_gamma   90.00
#
_symmetry.space_group_name_H-M   'P 1'
#
loop_
_entity.id
_entity.type
_entity.pdbx_description
1 polymer ?
#
loop_
_entity_poly.entity_id
_entity_poly.type
_entity_poly.pdbx_seq_one_letter_code
_entity_poly.pdbx_strand_id
1 'polypeptide(L)'
;MKAYDNYIFDLYGTLADIHTEENDPLVWKKLALFYGYYDADYSSEELKEGYAAIIAGEESKMKSEKKDDAHEAHPEVQIEEVFQKLFEEKGVKADPTLAVHAGQFFRILSTDYVKLYDGVTDLLEALKKTGKKIYLLSNAQRIFTEYEMHTLGIAKYFDDIFISSTCGVKKPDSRFFQLLIDKYNLDITKSVMIGNDGISDIAGAKSVGLDTFYIHSNISPKLPEETVILPDGTEKKRKVMPDADFVLDGMDMERVRE
;
A
#
# COMPACT_ATOMS: atom_id res chain seq x y z
N MET A 1 -1.14 -13.77 -23.39
CA MET A 1 -0.17 -13.54 -22.30
C MET A 1 0.42 -14.87 -21.82
N LYS A 2 1.62 -14.88 -21.19
CA LYS A 2 2.19 -16.07 -20.52
C LYS A 2 1.21 -16.55 -19.44
N ALA A 3 0.96 -17.86 -19.34
CA ALA A 3 0.07 -18.38 -18.32
C ALA A 3 0.80 -18.45 -16.97
N TYR A 4 0.39 -17.66 -16.00
CA TYR A 4 0.90 -17.70 -14.64
C TYR A 4 0.08 -18.64 -13.77
N ASP A 5 0.71 -19.17 -12.72
CA ASP A 5 0.07 -19.99 -11.69
C ASP A 5 -0.20 -19.14 -10.43
N ASN A 6 0.62 -18.11 -10.20
CA ASN A 6 0.56 -17.26 -9.02
C ASN A 6 0.40 -15.79 -9.44
N TYR A 7 -0.62 -15.14 -8.91
CA TYR A 7 -0.95 -13.74 -9.11
C TYR A 7 -0.75 -13.00 -7.79
N ILE A 8 0.17 -12.05 -7.77
CA ILE A 8 0.48 -11.23 -6.60
C ILE A 8 -0.03 -9.81 -6.90
N PHE A 9 -0.97 -9.34 -6.10
CA PHE A 9 -1.58 -8.02 -6.32
C PHE A 9 -1.15 -7.03 -5.24
N ASP A 10 -0.91 -5.79 -5.64
CA ASP A 10 -1.09 -4.65 -4.75
C ASP A 10 -2.58 -4.34 -4.56
N LEU A 11 -2.93 -3.51 -3.56
CA LEU A 11 -4.32 -3.19 -3.24
C LEU A 11 -4.75 -1.82 -3.78
N TYR A 12 -4.21 -0.75 -3.18
CA TYR A 12 -4.69 0.61 -3.46
C TYR A 12 -4.09 1.16 -4.75
N GLY A 13 -4.96 1.55 -5.66
CA GLY A 13 -4.58 1.93 -7.02
C GLY A 13 -4.46 0.77 -7.99
N THR A 14 -4.60 -0.46 -7.50
CA THR A 14 -4.56 -1.69 -8.31
C THR A 14 -5.91 -2.41 -8.31
N LEU A 15 -6.40 -2.80 -7.14
CA LEU A 15 -7.71 -3.44 -6.96
C LEU A 15 -8.75 -2.50 -6.37
N ALA A 16 -8.32 -1.58 -5.51
CA ALA A 16 -9.18 -0.63 -4.84
C ALA A 16 -8.78 0.82 -5.14
N ASP A 17 -9.78 1.63 -5.47
CA ASP A 17 -9.71 3.09 -5.52
C ASP A 17 -10.03 3.64 -4.13
N ILE A 18 -9.20 4.56 -3.65
CA ILE A 18 -9.35 5.19 -2.35
C ILE A 18 -9.03 6.66 -2.43
N HIS A 19 -9.76 7.45 -1.65
CA HIS A 19 -9.41 8.85 -1.42
C HIS A 19 -9.41 9.14 0.08
N THR A 20 -8.28 9.66 0.56
CA THR A 20 -8.09 10.08 1.95
C THR A 20 -7.57 11.51 2.00
N GLU A 21 -8.08 12.31 2.95
CA GLU A 21 -7.62 13.67 3.21
C GLU A 21 -7.16 13.80 4.68
N GLU A 22 -5.97 13.28 4.94
CA GLU A 22 -5.37 13.29 6.28
C GLU A 22 -4.93 14.70 6.73
N ASN A 23 -4.86 15.65 5.80
CA ASN A 23 -4.49 17.03 6.11
C ASN A 23 -5.69 17.91 6.47
N ASP A 24 -6.92 17.45 6.33
CA ASP A 24 -8.11 18.22 6.72
C ASP A 24 -8.03 18.59 8.20
N PRO A 25 -8.07 19.90 8.56
CA PRO A 25 -8.07 20.34 9.95
C PRO A 25 -9.20 19.73 10.79
N LEU A 26 -10.30 19.36 10.17
CA LEU A 26 -11.43 18.75 10.87
C LEU A 26 -11.12 17.35 11.39
N VAL A 27 -10.30 16.58 10.65
CA VAL A 27 -9.80 15.27 11.09
C VAL A 27 -9.06 15.42 12.41
N TRP A 28 -8.09 16.31 12.46
CA TRP A 28 -7.25 16.54 13.64
C TRP A 28 -8.05 17.13 14.82
N LYS A 29 -8.98 18.03 14.53
CA LYS A 29 -9.88 18.57 15.54
C LYS A 29 -10.74 17.51 16.21
N LYS A 30 -11.31 16.59 15.43
CA LYS A 30 -12.14 15.50 15.97
C LYS A 30 -11.30 14.45 16.67
N LEU A 31 -10.10 14.16 16.16
CA LEU A 31 -9.17 13.24 16.78
C LEU A 31 -8.68 13.78 18.14
N ALA A 32 -8.39 15.07 18.25
CA ALA A 32 -8.02 15.71 19.52
C ALA A 32 -9.16 15.58 20.56
N LEU A 33 -10.42 15.76 20.13
CA LEU A 33 -11.56 15.51 21.03
C LEU A 33 -11.64 14.04 21.47
N PHE A 34 -11.35 13.09 20.58
CA PHE A 34 -11.30 11.67 20.93
C PHE A 34 -10.24 11.42 22.01
N TYR A 35 -9.03 11.96 21.88
CA TYR A 35 -7.97 11.85 22.86
C TYR A 35 -8.37 12.47 24.21
N GLY A 36 -9.04 13.64 24.21
CA GLY A 36 -9.54 14.30 25.42
C GLY A 36 -10.56 13.48 26.20
N TYR A 37 -11.35 12.61 25.57
CA TYR A 37 -12.23 11.67 26.29
C TYR A 37 -11.48 10.67 27.17
N TYR A 38 -10.19 10.51 26.94
CA TYR A 38 -9.30 9.63 27.69
C TYR A 38 -8.21 10.40 28.45
N ASP A 39 -8.50 11.64 28.82
CA ASP A 39 -7.60 12.52 29.60
C ASP A 39 -6.26 12.86 28.90
N ALA A 40 -6.16 12.65 27.59
CA ALA A 40 -5.02 13.05 26.76
C ALA A 40 -5.33 14.34 26.02
N ASP A 41 -5.24 15.48 26.67
CA ASP A 41 -5.61 16.77 26.14
C ASP A 41 -4.60 17.30 25.13
N TYR A 42 -5.07 17.54 23.90
CA TYR A 42 -4.33 18.10 22.76
C TYR A 42 -5.11 19.24 22.12
N SER A 43 -4.41 20.27 21.63
CA SER A 43 -4.95 21.04 20.48
C SER A 43 -4.83 20.21 19.21
N SER A 44 -5.58 20.56 18.16
CA SER A 44 -5.51 19.88 16.86
C SER A 44 -4.14 19.99 16.21
N GLU A 45 -3.51 21.15 16.35
CA GLU A 45 -2.17 21.44 15.83
C GLU A 45 -1.10 20.62 16.57
N GLU A 46 -1.13 20.62 17.90
CA GLU A 46 -0.21 19.86 18.75
C GLU A 46 -0.30 18.37 18.46
N LEU A 47 -1.51 17.83 18.31
CA LEU A 47 -1.72 16.42 18.00
C LEU A 47 -1.14 16.04 16.62
N LYS A 48 -1.38 16.90 15.59
CA LYS A 48 -0.85 16.71 14.24
C LYS A 48 0.68 16.76 14.22
N GLU A 49 1.27 17.72 14.91
CA GLU A 49 2.72 17.85 15.02
C GLU A 49 3.35 16.66 15.77
N GLY A 50 2.76 16.23 16.87
CA GLY A 50 3.17 15.04 17.62
C GLY A 50 3.14 13.78 16.78
N TYR A 51 2.05 13.56 16.05
CA TYR A 51 1.91 12.43 15.12
C TYR A 51 3.03 12.42 14.07
N ALA A 52 3.26 13.54 13.41
CA ALA A 52 4.32 13.64 12.40
C ALA A 52 5.72 13.45 13.00
N ALA A 53 5.97 14.01 14.19
CA ALA A 53 7.26 13.89 14.89
C ALA A 53 7.55 12.45 15.31
N ILE A 54 6.57 11.71 15.82
CA ILE A 54 6.72 10.31 16.21
C ILE A 54 7.04 9.46 14.98
N ILE A 55 6.31 9.61 13.87
CA ILE A 55 6.59 8.86 12.62
C ILE A 55 8.02 9.12 12.15
N ALA A 56 8.42 10.39 12.04
CA ALA A 56 9.77 10.75 11.59
C ALA A 56 10.86 10.19 12.53
N GLY A 57 10.59 10.18 13.84
CA GLY A 57 11.48 9.61 14.84
C GLY A 57 11.66 8.10 14.68
N GLU A 58 10.56 7.36 14.51
CA GLU A 58 10.61 5.92 14.31
C GLU A 58 11.30 5.53 13.00
N GLU A 59 10.99 6.22 11.90
CA GLU A 59 11.67 6.00 10.62
C GLU A 59 13.17 6.26 10.73
N SER A 60 13.58 7.33 11.40
CA SER A 60 15.00 7.67 11.61
C SER A 60 15.70 6.61 12.45
N LYS A 61 15.06 6.12 13.52
CA LYS A 61 15.59 5.06 14.37
C LYS A 61 15.80 3.77 13.57
N MET A 62 14.78 3.32 12.84
CA MET A 62 14.85 2.11 12.03
C MET A 62 15.95 2.19 10.96
N LYS A 63 16.11 3.34 10.30
CA LYS A 63 17.20 3.58 9.35
C LYS A 63 18.58 3.54 10.03
N SER A 64 18.72 4.05 11.25
CA SER A 64 19.98 4.07 11.99
C SER A 64 20.43 2.69 12.48
N GLU A 65 19.50 1.84 12.87
CA GLU A 65 19.75 0.47 13.34
C GLU A 65 20.22 -0.48 12.22
N LYS A 66 19.93 -0.14 10.96
CA LYS A 66 20.23 -0.96 9.77
C LYS A 66 21.40 -0.43 8.92
N LYS A 67 22.31 0.35 9.50
CA LYS A 67 23.42 1.00 8.78
C LYS A 67 24.36 0.10 7.99
N ASP A 68 24.41 -1.18 8.30
CA ASP A 68 25.28 -2.16 7.61
C ASP A 68 24.56 -2.96 6.52
N ASP A 69 23.26 -2.74 6.32
CA ASP A 69 22.48 -3.41 5.28
C ASP A 69 22.54 -2.54 4.01
N ALA A 70 23.46 -2.87 3.09
CA ALA A 70 23.73 -2.14 1.85
C ALA A 70 22.55 -2.18 0.85
N HIS A 71 21.47 -2.88 1.18
CA HIS A 71 20.26 -2.93 0.38
C HIS A 71 19.19 -2.06 1.04
N GLU A 72 18.57 -1.24 0.23
CA GLU A 72 17.47 -0.30 0.44
C GLU A 72 16.40 -0.81 1.45
N ALA A 73 16.76 -0.86 2.74
CA ALA A 73 15.79 -1.22 3.76
C ALA A 73 14.71 -0.14 3.84
N HIS A 74 13.50 -0.49 3.46
CA HIS A 74 12.32 0.34 3.60
C HIS A 74 11.53 -0.12 4.83
N PRO A 75 11.88 0.35 6.04
CA PRO A 75 11.18 -0.02 7.26
C PRO A 75 9.75 0.52 7.22
N GLU A 76 8.85 -0.21 7.84
CA GLU A 76 7.45 0.17 7.96
C GLU A 76 7.10 0.40 9.42
N VAL A 77 6.57 1.56 9.75
CA VAL A 77 6.07 1.90 11.08
C VAL A 77 4.69 1.29 11.28
N GLN A 78 4.44 0.65 12.41
CA GLN A 78 3.10 0.25 12.81
C GLN A 78 2.36 1.46 13.35
N ILE A 79 1.34 1.91 12.64
CA ILE A 79 0.66 3.16 12.94
C ILE A 79 -0.06 3.15 14.32
N GLU A 80 -0.52 1.98 14.77
CA GLU A 80 -1.10 1.83 16.10
C GLU A 80 -0.13 2.18 17.23
N GLU A 81 1.18 1.94 17.04
CA GLU A 81 2.20 2.33 18.01
C GLU A 81 2.37 3.85 18.07
N VAL A 82 2.18 4.54 16.94
CA VAL A 82 2.19 6.01 16.90
C VAL A 82 1.02 6.57 17.71
N PHE A 83 -0.17 6.03 17.50
CA PHE A 83 -1.36 6.44 18.29
C PHE A 83 -1.24 6.12 19.77
N GLN A 84 -0.57 5.01 20.13
CA GLN A 84 -0.28 4.69 21.53
C GLN A 84 0.66 5.71 22.16
N LYS A 85 1.76 6.05 21.48
CA LYS A 85 2.74 7.03 21.98
C LYS A 85 2.13 8.41 22.21
N LEU A 86 1.19 8.83 21.37
CA LEU A 86 0.45 10.07 21.59
C LEU A 86 -0.33 10.07 22.92
N PHE A 87 -0.89 8.94 23.36
CA PHE A 87 -1.47 8.83 24.69
C PHE A 87 -0.39 8.91 25.78
N GLU A 88 0.72 8.21 25.60
CA GLU A 88 1.84 8.15 26.55
C GLU A 88 2.50 9.53 26.76
N GLU A 89 2.62 10.36 25.71
CA GLU A 89 3.13 11.74 25.81
C GLU A 89 2.30 12.62 26.75
N LYS A 90 1.01 12.32 26.90
CA LYS A 90 0.12 13.00 27.84
C LYS A 90 0.02 12.26 29.20
N GLY A 91 0.86 11.26 29.44
CA GLY A 91 0.87 10.49 30.67
C GLY A 91 -0.27 9.49 30.81
N VAL A 92 -1.01 9.25 29.72
CA VAL A 92 -2.11 8.27 29.69
C VAL A 92 -1.58 6.91 29.28
N LYS A 93 -1.80 5.90 30.14
CA LYS A 93 -1.47 4.52 29.82
C LYS A 93 -2.59 3.91 28.99
N ALA A 94 -2.50 4.05 27.67
CA ALA A 94 -3.43 3.42 26.74
C ALA A 94 -3.12 1.91 26.61
N ASP A 95 -4.17 1.08 26.59
CA ASP A 95 -4.00 -0.29 26.14
C ASP A 95 -3.89 -0.36 24.60
N PRO A 96 -3.32 -1.44 24.03
CA PRO A 96 -3.18 -1.57 22.58
C PRO A 96 -4.51 -1.47 21.80
N THR A 97 -5.62 -1.86 22.40
CA THR A 97 -6.95 -1.77 21.79
C THR A 97 -7.37 -0.33 21.60
N LEU A 98 -7.12 0.53 22.60
CA LEU A 98 -7.42 1.96 22.50
C LEU A 98 -6.59 2.63 21.42
N ALA A 99 -5.32 2.28 21.29
CA ALA A 99 -4.44 2.79 20.21
C ALA A 99 -4.97 2.38 18.84
N VAL A 100 -5.38 1.13 18.67
CA VAL A 100 -6.03 0.65 17.43
C VAL A 100 -7.31 1.44 17.14
N HIS A 101 -8.17 1.67 18.15
CA HIS A 101 -9.40 2.45 17.96
C HIS A 101 -9.11 3.91 17.57
N ALA A 102 -8.06 4.53 18.12
CA ALA A 102 -7.64 5.87 17.72
C ALA A 102 -7.23 5.91 16.25
N GLY A 103 -6.42 4.95 15.82
CA GLY A 103 -6.03 4.81 14.41
C GLY A 103 -7.23 4.54 13.49
N GLN A 104 -8.13 3.65 13.87
CA GLN A 104 -9.34 3.38 13.08
C GLN A 104 -10.27 4.60 13.02
N PHE A 105 -10.38 5.36 14.11
CA PHE A 105 -11.15 6.60 14.11
C PHE A 105 -10.51 7.66 13.20
N PHE A 106 -9.17 7.80 13.25
CA PHE A 106 -8.44 8.64 12.30
C PHE A 106 -8.72 8.24 10.85
N ARG A 107 -8.67 6.93 10.54
CA ARG A 107 -8.95 6.42 9.20
C ARG A 107 -10.37 6.73 8.74
N ILE A 108 -11.37 6.55 9.61
CA ILE A 108 -12.78 6.88 9.32
C ILE A 108 -12.94 8.37 9.03
N LEU A 109 -12.27 9.24 9.80
CA LEU A 109 -12.38 10.68 9.63
C LEU A 109 -11.71 11.19 8.36
N SER A 110 -10.63 10.56 7.94
CA SER A 110 -9.82 10.98 6.78
C SER A 110 -10.23 10.33 5.48
N THR A 111 -11.07 9.29 5.48
CA THR A 111 -11.46 8.56 4.27
C THR A 111 -12.78 9.09 3.71
N ASP A 112 -12.73 9.60 2.48
CA ASP A 112 -13.93 9.98 1.74
C ASP A 112 -14.62 8.75 1.13
N TYR A 113 -13.82 7.87 0.50
CA TYR A 113 -14.31 6.61 -0.04
C TYR A 113 -13.21 5.57 -0.18
N VAL A 114 -13.63 4.31 -0.15
CA VAL A 114 -12.87 3.15 -0.62
C VAL A 114 -13.82 2.26 -1.41
N LYS A 115 -13.44 1.87 -2.64
CA LYS A 115 -14.27 1.06 -3.54
C LYS A 115 -13.39 0.22 -4.46
N LEU A 116 -13.91 -0.89 -4.97
CA LEU A 116 -13.22 -1.65 -6.01
C LEU A 116 -13.24 -0.91 -7.36
N TYR A 117 -12.20 -1.10 -8.16
CA TYR A 117 -12.29 -0.80 -9.58
C TYR A 117 -13.22 -1.78 -10.28
N ASP A 118 -13.82 -1.32 -11.40
CA ASP A 118 -14.72 -2.14 -12.19
C ASP A 118 -13.99 -3.41 -12.70
N GLY A 119 -14.68 -4.55 -12.66
CA GLY A 119 -14.15 -5.83 -13.12
C GLY A 119 -13.24 -6.59 -12.15
N VAL A 120 -12.84 -5.99 -11.01
CA VAL A 120 -11.94 -6.64 -10.03
C VAL A 120 -12.53 -7.93 -9.49
N THR A 121 -13.81 -7.91 -9.09
CA THR A 121 -14.45 -9.14 -8.57
C THR A 121 -14.48 -10.24 -9.62
N ASP A 122 -14.83 -9.91 -10.85
CA ASP A 122 -14.90 -10.87 -11.96
C ASP A 122 -13.51 -11.45 -12.29
N LEU A 123 -12.46 -10.63 -12.24
CA LEU A 123 -11.08 -11.06 -12.40
C LEU A 123 -10.69 -12.08 -11.32
N LEU A 124 -10.87 -11.72 -10.04
CA LEU A 124 -10.49 -12.58 -8.90
C LEU A 124 -11.28 -13.90 -8.92
N GLU A 125 -12.56 -13.86 -9.22
CA GLU A 125 -13.38 -15.06 -9.39
C GLU A 125 -12.89 -15.95 -10.54
N ALA A 126 -12.57 -15.36 -11.68
CA ALA A 126 -12.09 -16.09 -12.84
C ALA A 126 -10.75 -16.80 -12.57
N LEU A 127 -9.82 -16.11 -11.89
CA LEU A 127 -8.54 -16.68 -11.48
C LEU A 127 -8.76 -17.87 -10.50
N LYS A 128 -9.61 -17.70 -9.50
CA LYS A 128 -9.94 -18.80 -8.57
C LYS A 128 -10.61 -19.98 -9.27
N LYS A 129 -11.54 -19.76 -10.18
CA LYS A 129 -12.21 -20.81 -10.97
C LYS A 129 -11.23 -21.60 -11.85
N THR A 130 -10.14 -20.98 -12.27
CA THR A 130 -9.07 -21.66 -13.04
C THR A 130 -7.96 -22.23 -12.18
N GLY A 131 -8.14 -22.26 -10.85
CA GLY A 131 -7.21 -22.89 -9.89
C GLY A 131 -5.95 -22.06 -9.62
N LYS A 132 -5.94 -20.79 -10.00
CA LYS A 132 -4.79 -19.91 -9.77
C LYS A 132 -4.67 -19.53 -8.30
N LYS A 133 -3.43 -19.32 -7.85
CA LYS A 133 -3.12 -18.78 -6.53
C LYS A 133 -3.11 -17.27 -6.57
N ILE A 134 -3.73 -16.66 -5.57
CA ILE A 134 -3.86 -15.21 -5.48
C ILE A 134 -3.31 -14.75 -4.13
N TYR A 135 -2.36 -13.83 -4.18
CA TYR A 135 -1.73 -13.25 -3.00
C TYR A 135 -1.87 -11.73 -3.02
N LEU A 136 -1.98 -11.13 -1.84
CA LEU A 136 -1.84 -9.69 -1.67
C LEU A 136 -0.46 -9.38 -1.12
N LEU A 137 0.20 -8.37 -1.69
CA LEU A 137 1.46 -7.79 -1.19
C LEU A 137 1.33 -6.26 -1.23
N SER A 138 0.92 -5.65 -0.11
CA SER A 138 0.55 -4.24 -0.07
C SER A 138 1.33 -3.44 0.97
N ASN A 139 1.79 -2.24 0.55
CA ASN A 139 2.31 -1.22 1.46
C ASN A 139 1.12 -0.54 2.15
N ALA A 140 0.78 -1.02 3.36
CA ALA A 140 -0.44 -0.61 4.04
C ALA A 140 -0.36 -0.85 5.56
N GLN A 141 -1.34 -0.30 6.26
CA GLN A 141 -1.50 -0.49 7.70
C GLN A 141 -2.58 -1.53 7.99
N ARG A 142 -2.21 -2.59 8.72
CA ARG A 142 -3.09 -3.72 9.04
C ARG A 142 -4.42 -3.29 9.63
N ILE A 143 -4.39 -2.36 10.60
CA ILE A 143 -5.57 -1.92 11.35
C ILE A 143 -6.63 -1.23 10.48
N PHE A 144 -6.27 -0.83 9.25
CA PHE A 144 -7.18 -0.26 8.25
C PHE A 144 -7.56 -1.31 7.20
N THR A 145 -6.56 -1.93 6.61
CA THR A 145 -6.66 -2.74 5.40
C THR A 145 -7.46 -4.04 5.60
N GLU A 146 -7.31 -4.70 6.75
CA GLU A 146 -8.07 -5.93 7.03
C GLU A 146 -9.58 -5.70 6.97
N TYR A 147 -10.07 -4.64 7.59
CA TYR A 147 -11.49 -4.30 7.57
C TYR A 147 -11.96 -3.82 6.20
N GLU A 148 -11.15 -3.01 5.51
CA GLU A 148 -11.48 -2.53 4.17
C GLU A 148 -11.59 -3.67 3.17
N MET A 149 -10.66 -4.64 3.16
CA MET A 149 -10.76 -5.83 2.32
C MET A 149 -11.98 -6.70 2.63
N HIS A 150 -12.34 -6.80 3.93
CA HIS A 150 -13.55 -7.52 4.34
C HIS A 150 -14.80 -6.81 3.81
N THR A 151 -14.89 -5.49 3.98
CA THR A 151 -16.03 -4.67 3.53
C THR A 151 -16.16 -4.66 2.00
N LEU A 152 -15.04 -4.61 1.29
CA LEU A 152 -14.99 -4.74 -0.17
C LEU A 152 -15.34 -6.16 -0.66
N GLY A 153 -15.42 -7.14 0.24
CA GLY A 153 -15.80 -8.51 -0.07
C GLY A 153 -14.75 -9.32 -0.83
N ILE A 154 -13.51 -8.84 -0.89
CA ILE A 154 -12.44 -9.47 -1.68
C ILE A 154 -11.47 -10.33 -0.88
N ALA A 155 -11.40 -10.19 0.44
CA ALA A 155 -10.47 -10.95 1.29
C ALA A 155 -10.54 -12.48 1.04
N LYS A 156 -11.73 -13.01 0.77
CA LYS A 156 -12.00 -14.43 0.52
C LYS A 156 -11.32 -15.03 -0.72
N TYR A 157 -10.85 -14.18 -1.65
CA TYR A 157 -10.21 -14.66 -2.89
C TYR A 157 -8.72 -14.93 -2.72
N PHE A 158 -8.09 -14.34 -1.69
CA PHE A 158 -6.66 -14.46 -1.47
C PHE A 158 -6.30 -15.72 -0.72
N ASP A 159 -5.27 -16.43 -1.21
CA ASP A 159 -4.66 -17.55 -0.51
C ASP A 159 -3.84 -17.05 0.69
N ASP A 160 -3.27 -15.84 0.60
CA ASP A 160 -2.68 -15.13 1.74
C ASP A 160 -2.58 -13.60 1.49
N ILE A 161 -2.43 -12.85 2.58
CA ILE A 161 -2.41 -11.39 2.60
C ILE A 161 -1.19 -10.91 3.37
N PHE A 162 -0.25 -10.26 2.66
CA PHE A 162 0.95 -9.66 3.23
C PHE A 162 0.78 -8.14 3.27
N ILE A 163 0.76 -7.60 4.48
CA ILE A 163 0.65 -6.16 4.73
C ILE A 163 1.96 -5.70 5.36
N SER A 164 2.57 -4.65 4.80
CA SER A 164 3.89 -4.16 5.20
C SER A 164 4.02 -3.88 6.70
N SER A 165 3.02 -3.26 7.32
CA SER A 165 3.04 -2.96 8.75
C SER A 165 3.12 -4.22 9.64
N THR A 166 2.59 -5.36 9.18
CA THR A 166 2.72 -6.64 9.91
C THR A 166 4.11 -7.27 9.71
N CYS A 167 4.73 -7.01 8.56
CA CYS A 167 6.01 -7.61 8.20
C CYS A 167 7.23 -6.76 8.60
N GLY A 168 7.02 -5.50 9.00
CA GLY A 168 8.07 -4.56 9.39
C GLY A 168 8.95 -4.11 8.21
N VAL A 169 8.54 -4.38 6.98
CA VAL A 169 9.24 -4.06 5.73
C VAL A 169 8.24 -3.81 4.62
N LYS A 170 8.53 -2.89 3.70
CA LYS A 170 7.64 -2.51 2.60
C LYS A 170 8.33 -2.54 1.24
N LYS A 171 7.56 -2.68 0.16
CA LYS A 171 8.04 -2.51 -1.21
C LYS A 171 8.69 -1.13 -1.38
N PRO A 172 9.76 -0.98 -2.15
CA PRO A 172 10.38 -1.94 -3.06
C PRO A 172 11.42 -2.88 -2.42
N ASP A 173 11.55 -2.97 -1.10
CA ASP A 173 12.52 -3.85 -0.45
C ASP A 173 12.30 -5.31 -0.88
N SER A 174 13.33 -5.91 -1.46
CA SER A 174 13.30 -7.28 -1.96
C SER A 174 12.91 -8.30 -0.90
N ARG A 175 13.22 -8.03 0.39
CA ARG A 175 12.88 -8.91 1.51
C ARG A 175 11.37 -9.06 1.67
N PHE A 176 10.57 -8.03 1.36
CA PHE A 176 9.12 -8.13 1.46
C PHE A 176 8.54 -9.08 0.41
N PHE A 177 9.07 -9.06 -0.81
CA PHE A 177 8.72 -10.05 -1.84
C PHE A 177 9.23 -11.45 -1.46
N GLN A 178 10.45 -11.54 -0.90
CA GLN A 178 11.06 -12.81 -0.53
C GLN A 178 10.28 -13.52 0.57
N LEU A 179 9.68 -12.80 1.54
CA LEU A 179 8.80 -13.38 2.55
C LEU A 179 7.65 -14.20 1.93
N LEU A 180 7.01 -13.67 0.89
CA LEU A 180 5.95 -14.38 0.18
C LEU A 180 6.49 -15.55 -0.64
N ILE A 181 7.59 -15.33 -1.39
CA ILE A 181 8.21 -16.35 -2.24
C ILE A 181 8.63 -17.55 -1.39
N ASP A 182 9.32 -17.33 -0.28
CA ASP A 182 9.82 -18.40 0.60
C ASP A 182 8.68 -19.13 1.30
N LYS A 183 7.67 -18.40 1.82
CA LYS A 183 6.54 -19.01 2.55
C LYS A 183 5.80 -20.02 1.71
N TYR A 184 5.63 -19.75 0.41
CA TYR A 184 4.86 -20.61 -0.50
C TYR A 184 5.74 -21.37 -1.51
N ASN A 185 7.07 -21.23 -1.41
CA ASN A 185 8.02 -21.82 -2.35
C ASN A 185 7.59 -21.52 -3.82
N LEU A 186 7.32 -20.25 -4.10
CA LEU A 186 6.77 -19.85 -5.40
C LEU A 186 7.79 -20.07 -6.53
N ASP A 187 7.33 -20.65 -7.63
CA ASP A 187 8.06 -20.62 -8.89
C ASP A 187 7.95 -19.21 -9.48
N ILE A 188 9.02 -18.41 -9.36
CA ILE A 188 9.07 -17.04 -9.85
C ILE A 188 8.80 -16.93 -11.35
N THR A 189 9.18 -17.98 -12.13
CA THR A 189 8.94 -18.00 -13.59
C THR A 189 7.46 -18.18 -13.96
N LYS A 190 6.63 -18.55 -12.98
CA LYS A 190 5.18 -18.74 -13.09
C LYS A 190 4.40 -17.76 -12.19
N SER A 191 5.06 -16.73 -11.73
CA SER A 191 4.47 -15.73 -10.83
C SER A 191 4.56 -14.34 -11.45
N VAL A 192 3.53 -13.53 -11.23
CA VAL A 192 3.46 -12.15 -11.73
C VAL A 192 3.02 -11.21 -10.62
N MET A 193 3.73 -10.07 -10.48
CA MET A 193 3.30 -8.95 -9.64
C MET A 193 2.49 -7.97 -10.46
N ILE A 194 1.29 -7.64 -9.99
CA ILE A 194 0.38 -6.66 -10.58
C ILE A 194 0.28 -5.47 -9.63
N GLY A 195 0.63 -4.28 -10.11
CA GLY A 195 0.62 -3.09 -9.29
C GLY A 195 0.59 -1.80 -10.09
N ASN A 196 0.39 -0.67 -9.41
CA ASN A 196 0.24 0.66 -10.00
C ASN A 196 1.40 1.61 -9.70
N ASP A 197 2.39 1.17 -8.95
CA ASP A 197 3.60 1.95 -8.61
C ASP A 197 4.83 1.36 -9.32
N GLY A 198 5.44 2.18 -10.20
CA GLY A 198 6.59 1.76 -10.98
C GLY A 198 7.84 1.44 -10.15
N ILE A 199 7.97 2.02 -8.96
CA ILE A 199 9.10 1.80 -8.04
C ILE A 199 8.77 0.67 -7.08
N SER A 200 7.71 0.84 -6.30
CA SER A 200 7.35 -0.11 -5.24
C SER A 200 6.98 -1.47 -5.80
N ASP A 201 6.09 -1.51 -6.79
CA ASP A 201 5.58 -2.78 -7.31
C ASP A 201 6.48 -3.35 -8.41
N ILE A 202 6.79 -2.54 -9.42
CA ILE A 202 7.42 -3.04 -10.64
C ILE A 202 8.93 -3.24 -10.44
N ALA A 203 9.67 -2.19 -10.05
CA ALA A 203 11.11 -2.34 -9.82
C ALA A 203 11.41 -3.28 -8.66
N GLY A 204 10.60 -3.22 -7.57
CA GLY A 204 10.71 -4.15 -6.45
C GLY A 204 10.54 -5.61 -6.87
N ALA A 205 9.49 -5.95 -7.61
CA ALA A 205 9.24 -7.32 -8.09
C ALA A 205 10.33 -7.81 -9.07
N LYS A 206 10.78 -6.94 -9.99
CA LYS A 206 11.89 -7.27 -10.89
C LYS A 206 13.19 -7.58 -10.16
N SER A 207 13.46 -6.93 -9.02
CA SER A 207 14.67 -7.17 -8.22
C SER A 207 14.78 -8.60 -7.70
N VAL A 208 13.65 -9.31 -7.58
CA VAL A 208 13.57 -10.73 -7.18
C VAL A 208 13.25 -11.67 -8.35
N GLY A 209 13.20 -11.17 -9.57
CA GLY A 209 13.02 -11.96 -10.79
C GLY A 209 11.57 -12.33 -11.12
N LEU A 210 10.58 -11.67 -10.51
CA LEU A 210 9.17 -11.82 -10.87
C LEU A 210 8.87 -11.10 -12.19
N ASP A 211 7.99 -11.69 -13.00
CA ASP A 211 7.35 -10.95 -14.10
C ASP A 211 6.41 -9.87 -13.51
N THR A 212 6.18 -8.81 -14.27
CA THR A 212 5.49 -7.62 -13.78
C THR A 212 4.39 -7.15 -14.72
N PHE A 213 3.27 -6.71 -14.14
CA PHE A 213 2.15 -6.10 -14.83
C PHE A 213 1.86 -4.73 -14.21
N TYR A 214 2.16 -3.66 -14.92
CA TYR A 214 1.86 -2.30 -14.48
C TYR A 214 0.47 -1.85 -14.93
N ILE A 215 -0.34 -1.36 -14.00
CA ILE A 215 -1.66 -0.77 -14.25
C ILE A 215 -1.59 0.71 -13.89
N HIS A 216 -1.82 1.61 -14.86
CA HIS A 216 -1.89 3.04 -14.58
C HIS A 216 -3.31 3.43 -14.18
N SER A 217 -3.52 3.69 -12.90
CA SER A 217 -4.80 4.13 -12.32
C SER A 217 -4.83 5.63 -12.04
N ASN A 218 -5.99 6.14 -11.61
CA ASN A 218 -6.19 7.53 -11.19
C ASN A 218 -5.34 7.96 -9.98
N ILE A 219 -4.93 7.02 -9.13
CA ILE A 219 -4.09 7.27 -7.94
C ILE A 219 -2.65 6.75 -8.10
N SER A 220 -2.25 6.31 -9.30
CA SER A 220 -0.86 5.95 -9.57
C SER A 220 0.06 7.15 -9.35
N PRO A 221 1.31 6.93 -8.90
CA PRO A 221 2.31 7.98 -8.85
C PRO A 221 2.47 8.70 -10.18
N LYS A 222 2.75 10.00 -10.11
CA LYS A 222 2.93 10.82 -11.32
C LYS A 222 4.09 10.29 -12.15
N LEU A 223 3.80 9.94 -13.40
CA LEU A 223 4.82 9.46 -14.33
C LEU A 223 5.72 10.60 -14.82
N PRO A 224 7.02 10.33 -15.04
CA PRO A 224 7.89 11.25 -15.75
C PRO A 224 7.36 11.51 -17.17
N GLU A 225 7.67 12.70 -17.69
CA GLU A 225 7.35 13.07 -19.08
C GLU A 225 8.64 13.26 -19.87
N GLU A 226 8.65 12.78 -21.11
CA GLU A 226 9.68 13.06 -22.10
C GLU A 226 9.11 13.86 -23.26
N THR A 227 9.96 14.69 -23.87
CA THR A 227 9.58 15.39 -25.11
C THR A 227 10.02 14.57 -26.30
N VAL A 228 9.07 14.18 -27.14
CA VAL A 228 9.32 13.43 -28.39
C VAL A 228 9.10 14.38 -29.57
N ILE A 229 10.06 14.42 -30.48
CA ILE A 229 9.92 15.15 -31.75
C ILE A 229 9.21 14.24 -32.76
N LEU A 230 8.04 14.66 -33.22
CA LEU A 230 7.27 13.95 -34.27
C LEU A 230 7.93 14.11 -35.64
N PRO A 231 7.60 13.23 -36.63
CA PRO A 231 8.16 13.31 -37.99
C PRO A 231 7.92 14.65 -38.72
N ASP A 232 6.91 15.39 -38.28
CA ASP A 232 6.59 16.74 -38.82
C ASP A 232 7.35 17.87 -38.13
N GLY A 233 8.26 17.53 -37.17
CA GLY A 233 9.05 18.49 -36.41
C GLY A 233 8.34 19.09 -35.19
N THR A 234 7.09 18.68 -34.90
CA THR A 234 6.37 19.16 -33.71
C THR A 234 6.84 18.43 -32.44
N GLU A 235 6.88 19.13 -31.32
CA GLU A 235 7.18 18.56 -30.00
C GLU A 235 5.90 18.04 -29.35
N LYS A 236 5.96 16.81 -28.82
CA LYS A 236 4.89 16.23 -28.03
C LYS A 236 5.44 15.66 -26.72
N LYS A 237 4.79 15.99 -25.61
CA LYS A 237 5.06 15.35 -24.32
C LYS A 237 4.42 13.96 -24.28
N ARG A 238 5.18 12.98 -23.81
CA ARG A 238 4.73 11.61 -23.61
C ARG A 238 5.07 11.17 -22.19
N LYS A 239 4.14 10.50 -21.51
CA LYS A 239 4.41 9.82 -20.24
C LYS A 239 5.39 8.67 -20.47
N VAL A 240 6.38 8.55 -19.58
CA VAL A 240 7.32 7.42 -19.56
C VAL A 240 6.76 6.36 -18.64
N MET A 241 6.27 5.28 -19.23
CA MET A 241 5.74 4.15 -18.44
C MET A 241 6.89 3.40 -17.74
N PRO A 242 6.62 2.78 -16.57
CA PRO A 242 7.60 1.92 -15.92
C PRO A 242 8.05 0.77 -16.83
N ASP A 243 9.27 0.28 -16.60
CA ASP A 243 9.82 -0.88 -17.29
C ASP A 243 9.17 -2.17 -16.76
N ALA A 244 7.92 -2.41 -17.11
CA ALA A 244 7.16 -3.61 -16.78
C ALA A 244 7.09 -4.54 -18.00
N ASP A 245 6.89 -5.85 -17.75
CA ASP A 245 6.74 -6.84 -18.82
C ASP A 245 5.42 -6.65 -19.56
N PHE A 246 4.40 -6.18 -18.84
CA PHE A 246 3.09 -5.79 -19.39
C PHE A 246 2.69 -4.44 -18.84
N VAL A 247 2.08 -3.60 -19.66
CA VAL A 247 1.63 -2.26 -19.29
C VAL A 247 0.18 -2.06 -19.75
N LEU A 248 -0.65 -1.62 -18.81
CA LEU A 248 -2.04 -1.22 -19.05
C LEU A 248 -2.22 0.24 -18.65
N ASP A 249 -2.53 1.11 -19.61
CA ASP A 249 -2.88 2.50 -19.34
C ASP A 249 -4.41 2.59 -19.15
N GLY A 250 -4.84 2.50 -17.89
CA GLY A 250 -6.25 2.46 -17.48
C GLY A 250 -6.61 1.19 -16.70
N MET A 251 -7.89 1.06 -16.35
CA MET A 251 -8.39 0.07 -15.39
C MET A 251 -9.22 -1.05 -16.06
N ASP A 252 -8.81 -1.51 -17.22
CA ASP A 252 -9.46 -2.64 -17.91
C ASP A 252 -8.95 -3.98 -17.32
N MET A 253 -9.65 -4.47 -16.29
CA MET A 253 -9.26 -5.67 -15.57
C MET A 253 -9.37 -6.97 -16.40
N GLU A 254 -10.10 -6.99 -17.50
CA GLU A 254 -10.18 -8.16 -18.38
C GLU A 254 -8.81 -8.48 -19.00
N ARG A 255 -8.03 -7.45 -19.32
CA ARG A 255 -6.68 -7.60 -19.89
C ARG A 255 -5.65 -8.21 -18.92
N VAL A 256 -5.90 -8.16 -17.62
CA VAL A 256 -5.01 -8.82 -16.65
C VAL A 256 -5.13 -10.34 -16.72
N ARG A 257 -6.26 -10.82 -17.26
CA ARG A 257 -6.56 -12.25 -17.40
C ARG A 257 -6.08 -12.85 -18.72
N GLU A 258 -5.98 -12.04 -19.78
CA GLU A 258 -5.56 -12.46 -21.14
C GLU A 258 -4.04 -12.68 -21.21
#